data_4e3834a0aea2d51682f0e85803ba818d
#
_entry.id   4e3834a0aea2d51682f0e85803ba818d
#
_cell.length_a   1.000
_cell.length_b   1.000
_cell.length_c   1.000
_cell.angle_alpha   90.00
_cell.angle_beta   90.00
_cell.angle_gamma   90.00
#
_symmetry.space_group_name_H-M   'P 1'
#
loop_
_entity.id
_entity.type
_entity.pdbx_description
1 polymer ?
#
loop_
_entity_poly.entity_id
_entity_poly.type
_entity_poly.pdbx_seq_one_letter_code
_entity_poly.pdbx_strand_id
1 'polypeptide(L)'
;INLEGKIIPHRDVQIQLGISLQQNKYNRPQSWSDDPDTKKTREMLRSPNRYGYFTFFTSPFKKFGISASGTYTGSMYVPHMAGYIEKDKLEKSGDFFDTNIKLNYDFTISGNYILQLNCGIQNIFQSYQKDFDRGEFRDAGYIYGPGLPRSWFAGIKLSLN
;
A
#
# COMPACT_ATOMS: atom_id res chain seq x y z
N ILE A 1 11.28 15.25 -5.13
CA ILE A 1 12.06 15.17 -3.89
C ILE A 1 11.82 13.82 -3.30
N ASN A 2 12.90 13.12 -2.99
CA ASN A 2 12.87 11.82 -2.36
C ASN A 2 13.73 11.89 -1.10
N LEU A 3 13.17 11.48 0.03
CA LEU A 3 13.85 11.48 1.32
C LEU A 3 13.65 10.12 1.98
N GLU A 4 14.74 9.48 2.37
CA GLU A 4 14.72 8.19 3.06
C GLU A 4 15.70 8.22 4.23
N GLY A 5 15.32 7.62 5.34
CA GLY A 5 16.14 7.53 6.52
C GLY A 5 15.94 6.21 7.28
N LYS A 6 17.04 5.72 7.86
CA LYS A 6 17.04 4.57 8.74
C LYS A 6 17.66 4.97 10.07
N ILE A 7 16.98 4.66 11.16
CA ILE A 7 17.40 4.98 12.53
C ILE A 7 17.42 3.68 13.34
N ILE A 8 18.51 3.46 14.07
CA ILE A 8 18.66 2.33 14.97
C ILE A 8 19.00 2.89 16.35
N PRO A 9 17.99 3.37 17.11
CA PRO A 9 18.22 4.01 18.41
C PRO A 9 18.71 3.00 19.48
N HIS A 10 18.41 1.74 19.30
CA HIS A 10 18.86 0.62 20.12
C HIS A 10 19.06 -0.62 19.26
N ARG A 11 19.91 -1.55 19.67
CA ARG A 11 20.20 -2.81 18.93
C ARG A 11 18.94 -3.61 18.59
N ASP A 12 17.90 -3.50 19.43
CA ASP A 12 16.64 -4.23 19.29
C ASP A 12 15.51 -3.37 18.69
N VAL A 13 15.82 -2.15 18.17
CA VAL A 13 14.85 -1.25 17.57
C VAL A 13 15.38 -0.70 16.26
N GLN A 14 14.63 -0.88 15.20
CA GLN A 14 14.93 -0.35 13.87
C GLN A 14 13.71 0.37 13.31
N ILE A 15 13.93 1.57 12.81
CA ILE A 15 12.92 2.41 12.16
C ILE A 15 13.45 2.81 10.80
N GLN A 16 12.64 2.67 9.77
CA GLN A 16 12.94 3.18 8.43
C GLN A 16 11.74 3.99 7.93
N LEU A 17 12.01 5.13 7.34
CA LEU A 17 11.01 6.06 6.84
C LEU A 17 11.41 6.52 5.46
N GLY A 18 10.45 6.65 4.57
CA GLY A 18 10.64 7.23 3.25
C GLY A 18 9.45 8.09 2.85
N ILE A 19 9.72 9.22 2.22
CA ILE A 19 8.71 10.13 1.66
C ILE A 19 9.15 10.58 0.27
N SER A 20 8.19 10.58 -0.64
CA SER A 20 8.36 11.10 -2.00
C SER A 20 7.34 12.17 -2.27
N LEU A 21 7.83 13.32 -2.73
CA LEU A 21 7.04 14.43 -3.22
C LEU A 21 7.41 14.66 -4.68
N GLN A 22 6.45 14.55 -5.56
CA GLN A 22 6.64 14.71 -7.00
C GLN A 22 5.49 15.50 -7.61
N GLN A 23 5.74 16.06 -8.79
CA GLN A 23 4.72 16.67 -9.61
C GLN A 23 4.96 16.20 -11.05
N ASN A 24 4.07 15.33 -11.51
CA ASN A 24 4.15 14.74 -12.85
C ASN A 24 3.07 15.36 -13.73
N LYS A 25 3.50 16.17 -14.69
CA LYS A 25 2.60 16.83 -15.65
C LYS A 25 3.16 16.78 -17.04
N TYR A 26 2.29 16.59 -18.01
CA TYR A 26 2.64 16.72 -19.42
C TYR A 26 2.90 18.19 -19.78
N ASN A 27 3.82 18.43 -20.68
CA ASN A 27 4.10 19.79 -21.18
C ASN A 27 2.88 20.37 -21.91
N ARG A 28 2.10 19.54 -22.58
CA ARG A 28 0.87 19.92 -23.28
C ARG A 28 -0.28 19.03 -22.83
N PRO A 29 -1.54 19.54 -22.81
CA PRO A 29 -2.70 18.73 -22.50
C PRO A 29 -2.80 17.52 -23.43
N GLN A 30 -3.00 16.33 -22.85
CA GLN A 30 -3.17 15.06 -23.54
C GLN A 30 -4.64 14.59 -23.47
N SER A 31 -5.09 13.90 -24.52
CA SER A 31 -6.32 13.16 -24.49
C SER A 31 -6.10 11.89 -23.65
N TRP A 32 -7.04 11.56 -22.81
CA TRP A 32 -7.01 10.37 -21.93
C TRP A 32 -8.18 9.42 -22.22
N SER A 33 -9.09 9.82 -23.10
CA SER A 33 -10.28 9.11 -23.56
C SER A 33 -10.42 9.29 -25.07
N ASP A 34 -11.10 8.36 -25.72
CA ASP A 34 -11.48 8.43 -27.13
C ASP A 34 -12.75 9.27 -27.34
N ASP A 35 -13.48 9.59 -26.26
CA ASP A 35 -14.65 10.47 -26.30
C ASP A 35 -14.21 11.92 -26.56
N PRO A 36 -14.62 12.53 -27.71
CA PRO A 36 -14.23 13.88 -28.08
C PRO A 36 -14.74 14.97 -27.15
N ASP A 37 -15.78 14.70 -26.36
CA ASP A 37 -16.36 15.63 -25.39
C ASP A 37 -15.54 15.71 -24.09
N THR A 38 -14.56 14.81 -23.90
CA THR A 38 -13.73 14.83 -22.72
C THR A 38 -12.67 15.92 -22.78
N LYS A 39 -12.48 16.62 -21.64
CA LYS A 39 -11.46 17.65 -21.52
C LYS A 39 -10.06 17.03 -21.42
N LYS A 40 -9.14 17.47 -22.27
CA LYS A 40 -7.73 17.11 -22.19
C LYS A 40 -7.12 17.54 -20.87
N THR A 41 -6.20 16.77 -20.35
CA THR A 41 -5.52 17.07 -19.09
C THR A 41 -4.00 17.12 -19.24
N ARG A 42 -3.35 17.89 -18.37
CA ARG A 42 -1.88 17.86 -18.21
C ARG A 42 -1.44 16.93 -17.08
N GLU A 43 -2.37 16.47 -16.24
CA GLU A 43 -2.02 15.59 -15.16
C GLU A 43 -1.63 14.21 -15.68
N MET A 44 -0.55 13.65 -15.12
CA MET A 44 -0.18 12.27 -15.38
C MET A 44 -1.09 11.38 -14.58
N LEU A 45 -1.84 10.52 -15.27
CA LEU A 45 -2.84 9.67 -14.63
C LEU A 45 -2.18 8.54 -13.84
N ARG A 46 -2.86 8.07 -12.80
CA ARG A 46 -2.40 6.99 -11.89
C ARG A 46 -1.04 7.27 -11.25
N SER A 47 -0.72 8.56 -11.08
CA SER A 47 0.54 9.02 -10.50
C SER A 47 0.26 9.90 -9.31
N PRO A 48 0.37 9.40 -8.08
CA PRO A 48 0.19 10.21 -6.88
C PRO A 48 1.35 11.20 -6.75
N ASN A 49 1.03 12.42 -6.32
CA ASN A 49 2.06 13.44 -6.10
C ASN A 49 2.78 13.29 -4.76
N ARG A 50 2.22 12.50 -3.88
CA ARG A 50 2.77 12.24 -2.54
C ARG A 50 2.62 10.78 -2.21
N TYR A 51 3.68 10.15 -1.76
CA TYR A 51 3.65 8.82 -1.18
C TYR A 51 4.80 8.65 -0.20
N GLY A 52 4.67 7.67 0.66
CA GLY A 52 5.68 7.40 1.66
C GLY A 52 5.45 6.05 2.30
N TYR A 53 6.42 5.65 3.11
CA TYR A 53 6.33 4.41 3.87
C TYR A 53 7.05 4.54 5.20
N PHE A 54 6.70 3.66 6.10
CA PHE A 54 7.50 3.38 7.28
C PHE A 54 7.61 1.88 7.52
N THR A 55 8.72 1.48 8.12
CA THR A 55 8.87 0.18 8.76
C THR A 55 9.41 0.36 10.15
N PHE A 56 8.89 -0.41 11.07
CA PHE A 56 9.31 -0.46 12.45
C PHE A 56 9.53 -1.91 12.84
N PHE A 57 10.64 -2.18 13.49
CA PHE A 57 10.93 -3.48 14.08
C PHE A 57 11.44 -3.30 15.49
N THR A 58 10.98 -4.14 16.42
CA THR A 58 11.56 -4.25 17.75
C THR A 58 11.50 -5.67 18.27
N SER A 59 12.48 -6.02 19.10
CA SER A 59 12.56 -7.27 19.84
C SER A 59 12.68 -6.97 21.35
N PRO A 60 11.56 -6.60 22.01
CA PRO A 60 11.57 -6.13 23.40
C PRO A 60 11.98 -7.23 24.39
N PHE A 61 11.82 -8.49 23.99
CA PHE A 61 12.23 -9.67 24.76
C PHE A 61 12.96 -10.64 23.85
N LYS A 62 13.82 -11.48 24.44
CA LYS A 62 14.44 -12.57 23.70
C LYS A 62 13.37 -13.44 23.04
N LYS A 63 13.57 -13.79 21.78
CA LYS A 63 12.68 -14.63 20.96
C LYS A 63 11.33 -14.01 20.57
N PHE A 64 11.03 -12.77 20.96
CA PHE A 64 9.80 -12.09 20.60
C PHE A 64 10.08 -10.88 19.72
N GLY A 65 9.42 -10.81 18.58
CA GLY A 65 9.56 -9.72 17.63
C GLY A 65 8.22 -9.06 17.31
N ILE A 66 8.25 -7.76 17.15
CA ILE A 66 7.13 -6.94 16.68
C ILE A 66 7.59 -6.21 15.43
N SER A 67 6.83 -6.33 14.35
CA SER A 67 7.05 -5.57 13.13
C SER A 67 5.79 -4.78 12.79
N ALA A 68 5.95 -3.52 12.43
CA ALA A 68 4.89 -2.72 11.86
C ALA A 68 5.38 -2.08 10.57
N SER A 69 4.49 -1.94 9.60
CA SER A 69 4.77 -1.25 8.35
C SER A 69 3.55 -0.47 7.91
N GLY A 70 3.79 0.59 7.15
CA GLY A 70 2.71 1.35 6.55
C GLY A 70 3.17 1.99 5.26
N THR A 71 2.22 2.10 4.32
CA THR A 71 2.41 2.79 3.05
C THR A 71 1.30 3.83 2.89
N TYR A 72 1.70 5.06 2.66
CA TYR A 72 0.82 6.16 2.31
C TYR A 72 0.89 6.41 0.80
N THR A 73 -0.27 6.44 0.16
CA THR A 73 -0.43 6.81 -1.25
C THR A 73 -1.42 7.97 -1.30
N GLY A 74 -0.96 9.12 -1.73
CA GLY A 74 -1.79 10.30 -1.91
C GLY A 74 -2.75 10.16 -3.09
N SER A 75 -3.73 11.06 -3.17
CA SER A 75 -4.71 11.07 -4.26
C SER A 75 -4.06 11.27 -5.62
N MET A 76 -4.69 10.69 -6.63
CA MET A 76 -4.28 10.76 -8.03
C MET A 76 -5.50 10.83 -8.95
N TYR A 77 -5.31 11.25 -10.19
CA TYR A 77 -6.35 11.18 -11.21
C TYR A 77 -6.37 9.82 -11.87
N VAL A 78 -7.57 9.26 -12.00
CA VAL A 78 -7.81 7.93 -12.57
C VAL A 78 -8.90 8.04 -13.63
N PRO A 79 -8.67 7.54 -14.85
CA PRO A 79 -9.71 7.46 -15.85
C PRO A 79 -10.74 6.39 -15.46
N HIS A 80 -12.01 6.70 -15.61
CA HIS A 80 -13.13 5.80 -15.45
C HIS A 80 -13.91 5.82 -16.75
N MET A 81 -13.87 4.72 -17.48
CA MET A 81 -14.43 4.64 -18.82
C MET A 81 -15.92 4.31 -18.78
N ALA A 82 -16.64 4.79 -19.79
CA ALA A 82 -18.06 4.50 -19.97
C ALA A 82 -18.30 2.99 -20.08
N GLY A 83 -19.48 2.58 -19.62
CA GLY A 83 -19.90 1.18 -19.53
C GLY A 83 -20.73 1.01 -18.27
N TYR A 84 -20.10 0.99 -17.13
CA TYR A 84 -20.77 1.04 -15.83
C TYR A 84 -21.30 2.45 -15.51
N ILE A 85 -20.56 3.47 -15.88
CA ILE A 85 -20.98 4.86 -15.88
C ILE A 85 -21.40 5.29 -17.29
N GLU A 86 -22.24 6.32 -17.39
CA GLU A 86 -22.80 6.77 -18.68
C GLU A 86 -21.76 7.38 -19.62
N LYS A 87 -20.75 8.08 -19.10
CA LYS A 87 -19.74 8.80 -19.89
C LYS A 87 -18.37 8.66 -19.21
N ASP A 88 -17.34 8.72 -20.04
CA ASP A 88 -15.95 8.76 -19.56
C ASP A 88 -15.74 9.92 -18.60
N LYS A 89 -15.12 9.64 -17.46
CA LYS A 89 -14.90 10.61 -16.40
C LYS A 89 -13.51 10.50 -15.82
N LEU A 90 -12.90 11.64 -15.53
CA LEU A 90 -11.64 11.68 -14.80
C LEU A 90 -11.93 11.84 -13.31
N GLU A 91 -11.79 10.75 -12.58
CA GLU A 91 -12.02 10.72 -11.13
C GLU A 91 -10.75 11.07 -10.37
N LYS A 92 -10.91 11.62 -9.18
CA LYS A 92 -9.81 11.82 -8.23
C LYS A 92 -9.94 10.83 -7.10
N SER A 93 -8.95 9.96 -6.95
CA SER A 93 -8.93 8.98 -5.86
C SER A 93 -8.84 9.65 -4.49
N GLY A 94 -9.28 8.95 -3.46
CA GLY A 94 -8.90 9.25 -2.08
C GLY A 94 -7.43 8.96 -1.80
N ASP A 95 -6.98 9.34 -0.62
CA ASP A 95 -5.68 8.94 -0.09
C ASP A 95 -5.81 7.55 0.54
N PHE A 96 -4.73 6.75 0.48
CA PHE A 96 -4.68 5.43 1.09
C PHE A 96 -3.56 5.36 2.12
N PHE A 97 -3.84 4.67 3.23
CA PHE A 97 -2.85 4.39 4.27
C PHE A 97 -2.97 2.94 4.69
N ASP A 98 -2.24 2.07 4.01
CA ASP A 98 -2.17 0.65 4.33
C ASP A 98 -1.16 0.42 5.45
N THR A 99 -1.62 -0.14 6.56
CA THR A 99 -0.81 -0.37 7.75
C THR A 99 -0.96 -1.79 8.24
N ASN A 100 0.16 -2.41 8.56
CA ASN A 100 0.26 -3.82 8.93
C ASN A 100 1.03 -3.99 10.24
N ILE A 101 0.64 -4.96 11.05
CA ILE A 101 1.37 -5.38 12.26
C ILE A 101 1.55 -6.89 12.22
N LYS A 102 2.75 -7.32 12.56
CA LYS A 102 3.12 -8.73 12.72
C LYS A 102 3.81 -8.94 14.06
N LEU A 103 3.42 -9.98 14.75
CA LEU A 103 4.06 -10.50 15.95
C LEU A 103 4.70 -11.85 15.61
N ASN A 104 5.85 -12.13 16.18
CA ASN A 104 6.47 -13.46 16.07
C ASN A 104 7.11 -13.86 17.40
N TYR A 105 7.11 -15.17 17.64
CA TYR A 105 7.78 -15.77 18.78
C TYR A 105 8.54 -17.04 18.38
N ASP A 106 9.79 -17.16 18.82
CA ASP A 106 10.68 -18.26 18.47
C ASP A 106 10.78 -19.25 19.63
N PHE A 107 10.40 -20.50 19.38
CA PHE A 107 10.55 -21.63 20.29
C PHE A 107 11.76 -22.46 19.89
N THR A 108 12.70 -22.65 20.77
CA THR A 108 13.75 -23.66 20.58
C THR A 108 13.20 -25.02 20.95
N ILE A 109 13.03 -25.93 19.98
CA ILE A 109 12.44 -27.24 20.21
C ILE A 109 13.51 -28.23 20.70
N SER A 110 14.61 -28.37 19.95
CA SER A 110 15.71 -29.29 20.30
C SER A 110 16.92 -28.92 19.48
N GLY A 111 18.09 -28.88 20.11
CA GLY A 111 19.37 -28.65 19.45
C GLY A 111 19.32 -27.43 18.51
N ASN A 112 19.30 -27.68 17.22
CA ASN A 112 19.40 -26.65 16.18
C ASN A 112 18.03 -26.26 15.58
N TYR A 113 16.90 -26.80 16.07
CA TYR A 113 15.57 -26.50 15.50
C TYR A 113 14.88 -25.34 16.23
N ILE A 114 14.47 -24.36 15.45
CA ILE A 114 13.68 -23.22 15.90
C ILE A 114 12.31 -23.26 15.23
N LEU A 115 11.25 -23.30 16.03
CA LEU A 115 9.87 -23.12 15.59
C LEU A 115 9.46 -21.67 15.84
N GLN A 116 9.20 -20.93 14.78
CA GLN A 116 8.61 -19.58 14.89
C GLN A 116 7.12 -19.63 14.65
N LEU A 117 6.36 -19.15 15.61
CA LEU A 117 4.95 -18.81 15.43
C LEU A 117 4.84 -17.33 15.07
N ASN A 118 4.00 -17.01 14.11
CA ASN A 118 3.73 -15.64 13.74
C ASN A 118 2.24 -15.41 13.51
N CYS A 119 1.78 -14.19 13.81
CA CYS A 119 0.42 -13.74 13.53
C CYS A 119 0.44 -12.24 13.28
N GLY A 120 -0.63 -11.76 12.68
CA GLY A 120 -0.71 -10.33 12.42
C GLY A 120 -2.02 -9.90 11.78
N ILE A 121 -2.06 -8.59 11.51
CA ILE A 121 -3.19 -7.91 10.88
C ILE A 121 -2.62 -7.12 9.72
N GLN A 122 -3.22 -7.26 8.56
CA GLN A 122 -2.97 -6.44 7.38
C GLN A 122 -4.09 -5.44 7.20
N ASN A 123 -3.74 -4.27 6.68
CA ASN A 123 -4.66 -3.17 6.42
C ASN A 123 -5.55 -2.83 7.62
N ILE A 124 -4.93 -2.51 8.76
CA ILE A 124 -5.60 -2.28 10.05
C ILE A 124 -6.70 -1.23 9.95
N PHE A 125 -6.50 -0.19 9.15
CA PHE A 125 -7.42 0.93 9.00
C PHE A 125 -8.50 0.71 7.93
N GLN A 126 -8.51 -0.44 7.25
CA GLN A 126 -9.42 -0.73 6.14
C GLN A 126 -9.32 0.33 5.03
N SER A 127 -8.10 0.75 4.72
CA SER A 127 -7.80 1.74 3.70
C SER A 127 -7.67 1.05 2.34
N TYR A 128 -8.78 0.86 1.66
CA TYR A 128 -8.84 0.21 0.34
C TYR A 128 -9.89 0.89 -0.55
N GLN A 129 -9.77 0.66 -1.85
CA GLN A 129 -10.77 1.12 -2.80
C GLN A 129 -12.12 0.44 -2.53
N LYS A 130 -13.21 1.21 -2.46
CA LYS A 130 -14.56 0.70 -2.16
C LYS A 130 -15.54 0.86 -3.32
N ASP A 131 -15.21 1.68 -4.28
CA ASP A 131 -16.02 2.10 -5.42
C ASP A 131 -15.68 1.31 -6.70
N PHE A 132 -15.39 0.02 -6.55
CA PHE A 132 -15.20 -0.86 -7.70
C PHE A 132 -16.46 -0.99 -8.52
N ASP A 133 -16.33 -0.90 -9.83
CA ASP A 133 -17.36 -1.30 -10.75
C ASP A 133 -17.65 -2.80 -10.63
N ARG A 134 -18.91 -3.16 -10.84
CA ARG A 134 -19.36 -4.56 -10.75
C ARG A 134 -20.21 -4.92 -11.96
N GLY A 135 -20.23 -6.21 -12.28
CA GLY A 135 -21.05 -6.75 -13.36
C GLY A 135 -20.36 -6.74 -14.72
N GLU A 136 -21.15 -6.93 -15.75
CA GLU A 136 -20.72 -7.15 -17.13
C GLU A 136 -20.08 -5.90 -17.75
N PHE A 137 -20.62 -4.73 -17.44
CA PHE A 137 -20.21 -3.45 -18.02
C PHE A 137 -19.15 -2.70 -17.18
N ARG A 138 -18.54 -3.39 -16.20
CA ARG A 138 -17.53 -2.77 -15.36
C ARG A 138 -16.31 -2.29 -16.17
N ASP A 139 -15.77 -1.14 -15.83
CA ASP A 139 -14.43 -0.77 -16.26
C ASP A 139 -13.38 -1.55 -15.45
N ALA A 140 -12.82 -2.60 -16.04
CA ALA A 140 -11.77 -3.41 -15.42
C ALA A 140 -10.48 -2.61 -15.18
N GLY A 141 -10.32 -1.48 -15.85
CA GLY A 141 -9.24 -0.53 -15.65
C GLY A 141 -9.44 0.40 -14.44
N TYR A 142 -10.65 0.53 -13.91
CA TYR A 142 -10.92 1.42 -12.76
C TYR A 142 -10.51 0.79 -11.43
N ILE A 143 -9.21 0.44 -11.32
CA ILE A 143 -8.57 -0.09 -10.10
C ILE A 143 -7.39 0.82 -9.78
N TYR A 144 -7.36 1.43 -8.59
CA TYR A 144 -6.41 2.47 -8.24
C TYR A 144 -5.92 2.47 -6.78
N GLY A 145 -6.48 1.63 -5.93
CA GLY A 145 -6.13 1.53 -4.52
C GLY A 145 -5.82 0.11 -4.08
N PRO A 146 -5.46 -0.10 -2.80
CA PRO A 146 -5.36 -1.43 -2.22
C PRO A 146 -6.67 -2.20 -2.44
N GLY A 147 -6.58 -3.45 -2.89
CA GLY A 147 -7.74 -4.26 -3.23
C GLY A 147 -8.26 -5.12 -2.07
N LEU A 148 -7.52 -5.21 -0.96
CA LEU A 148 -7.85 -6.09 0.15
C LEU A 148 -8.27 -5.31 1.39
N PRO A 149 -9.40 -5.67 2.02
CA PRO A 149 -9.80 -5.15 3.32
C PRO A 149 -8.86 -5.66 4.42
N ARG A 150 -9.14 -5.25 5.66
CA ARG A 150 -8.45 -5.80 6.83
C ARG A 150 -8.50 -7.33 6.82
N SER A 151 -7.34 -7.93 6.98
CA SER A 151 -7.20 -9.38 7.05
C SER A 151 -6.30 -9.79 8.22
N TRP A 152 -6.55 -11.00 8.75
CA TRP A 152 -5.75 -11.61 9.80
C TRP A 152 -4.98 -12.77 9.21
N PHE A 153 -3.79 -12.97 9.70
CA PHE A 153 -3.00 -14.13 9.31
C PHE A 153 -2.31 -14.76 10.52
N ALA A 154 -2.07 -16.06 10.42
CA ALA A 154 -1.20 -16.80 11.30
C ALA A 154 -0.34 -17.76 10.50
N GLY A 155 0.85 -18.03 10.97
CA GLY A 155 1.79 -18.90 10.27
C GLY A 155 2.79 -19.54 11.19
N ILE A 156 3.38 -20.61 10.70
CA ILE A 156 4.41 -21.40 11.37
C ILE A 156 5.62 -21.49 10.44
N LYS A 157 6.81 -21.26 10.97
CA LYS A 157 8.08 -21.45 10.27
C LYS A 157 9.00 -22.34 11.09
N LEU A 158 9.50 -23.42 10.48
CA LEU A 158 10.56 -24.25 11.05
C LEU A 158 11.89 -23.88 10.41
N SER A 159 12.90 -23.64 11.22
CA SER A 159 14.26 -23.33 10.77
C SER A 159 15.26 -24.26 11.45
N LEU A 160 16.28 -24.65 10.73
CA LEU A 160 17.48 -25.33 11.23
C LEU A 160 18.57 -24.27 11.38
N ASN A 161 19.21 -24.22 12.54
CA ASN A 161 20.24 -23.24 12.89
C ASN A 161 21.64 -23.81 12.72
#